data_2b653bfbd6e38b37ab32c2051ac0c11b
#
_entry.id   2b653bfbd6e38b37ab32c2051ac0c11b
#
_cell.length_a   1.000
_cell.length_b   1.000
_cell.length_c   1.000
_cell.angle_alpha   90.00
_cell.angle_beta   90.00
_cell.angle_gamma   90.00
#
_symmetry.space_group_name_H-M   'P 1'
#
loop_
_entity.id
_entity.type
_entity.pdbx_description
1 polymer ?
#
loop_
_entity_poly.entity_id
_entity_poly.type
_entity_poly.pdbx_seq_one_letter_code
_entity_poly.pdbx_strand_id
1 'polypeptide(L)'
;MMSSSIVNCFQLKNYTAITVKGSNAKELLQGQASCDFNEERDYYDAIFCDEKGYVITNSAIFVDDGYLIVVRDEVGLTLMNELKKFSKFFDCVIESNKIPIYGEEKNGKLKKLIGNKNCNLDSEDWDIACMLNLSFDINEKMSGIYRVNELGYSLDKYISYEKGCYRGQEIIARLTYLGKKTKKVVVFDRNYQEIRNSENRIIGKKIYSLTSKNKDYSHFFVEDTNYFSEGKRIIPVTNQWDQDPNL
;
A
#
# COMPACT_ATOMS: atom_id res chain seq x y z
N MET A 1 -21.17 -14.00 -25.52
CA MET A 1 -20.23 -14.85 -24.76
C MET A 1 -19.73 -14.00 -23.61
N MET A 2 -20.13 -14.27 -22.36
CA MET A 2 -19.57 -13.59 -21.20
C MET A 2 -18.13 -14.07 -21.02
N SER A 3 -17.16 -13.21 -21.23
CA SER A 3 -15.77 -13.46 -20.88
C SER A 3 -15.74 -13.71 -19.37
N SER A 4 -15.51 -14.94 -18.96
CA SER A 4 -15.21 -15.25 -17.55
C SER A 4 -13.91 -14.54 -17.20
N SER A 5 -14.00 -13.44 -16.46
CA SER A 5 -12.81 -12.77 -15.94
C SER A 5 -12.04 -13.75 -15.07
N ILE A 6 -10.79 -14.01 -15.45
CA ILE A 6 -9.89 -14.85 -14.67
C ILE A 6 -9.70 -14.17 -13.31
N VAL A 7 -9.93 -14.90 -12.24
CA VAL A 7 -9.68 -14.46 -10.86
C VAL A 7 -8.48 -15.25 -10.35
N ASN A 8 -7.36 -14.58 -10.10
CA ASN A 8 -6.23 -15.17 -9.42
C ASN A 8 -6.48 -15.16 -7.91
N CYS A 9 -6.15 -16.27 -7.24
CA CYS A 9 -6.28 -16.43 -5.80
C CYS A 9 -4.92 -16.76 -5.18
N PHE A 10 -4.57 -16.03 -4.10
CA PHE A 10 -3.27 -16.07 -3.44
C PHE A 10 -3.41 -16.44 -1.96
N GLN A 11 -2.65 -17.40 -1.50
CA GLN A 11 -2.59 -17.75 -0.08
C GLN A 11 -1.65 -16.76 0.66
N LEU A 12 -2.19 -15.97 1.59
CA LEU A 12 -1.44 -14.95 2.31
C LEU A 12 -1.05 -15.44 3.71
N LYS A 13 0.13 -16.06 3.84
CA LYS A 13 0.61 -16.65 5.12
C LYS A 13 1.38 -15.68 6.00
N ASN A 14 1.89 -14.59 5.44
CA ASN A 14 2.73 -13.58 6.09
C ASN A 14 1.93 -12.32 6.48
N TYR A 15 0.66 -12.52 6.83
CA TYR A 15 -0.25 -11.45 7.27
C TYR A 15 -0.87 -11.77 8.62
N THR A 16 -1.22 -10.73 9.34
CA THR A 16 -1.94 -10.78 10.61
C THR A 16 -3.14 -9.84 10.57
N ALA A 17 -4.11 -10.10 11.43
CA ALA A 17 -5.21 -9.18 11.69
C ALA A 17 -5.04 -8.54 13.06
N ILE A 18 -5.16 -7.22 13.13
CA ILE A 18 -5.26 -6.47 14.38
C ILE A 18 -6.73 -6.18 14.61
N THR A 19 -7.29 -6.69 15.70
CA THR A 19 -8.65 -6.42 16.11
C THR A 19 -8.69 -5.15 16.94
N VAL A 20 -9.63 -4.26 16.63
CA VAL A 20 -9.96 -3.07 17.43
C VAL A 20 -11.44 -3.13 17.77
N LYS A 21 -11.76 -3.34 19.07
CA LYS A 21 -13.13 -3.50 19.59
C LYS A 21 -13.39 -2.57 20.75
N GLY A 22 -14.63 -2.17 20.91
CA GLY A 22 -15.09 -1.31 22.00
C GLY A 22 -15.98 -0.18 21.52
N SER A 23 -16.61 0.53 22.43
CA SER A 23 -17.58 1.58 22.13
C SER A 23 -17.01 2.74 21.33
N ASN A 24 -15.71 3.03 21.47
CA ASN A 24 -15.01 4.13 20.77
C ASN A 24 -13.97 3.65 19.74
N ALA A 25 -14.08 2.40 19.27
CA ALA A 25 -13.17 1.85 18.27
C ALA A 25 -13.22 2.63 16.95
N LYS A 26 -14.42 3.05 16.52
CA LYS A 26 -14.63 3.88 15.33
C LYS A 26 -13.93 5.23 15.46
N GLU A 27 -14.11 5.92 16.55
CA GLU A 27 -13.53 7.25 16.82
C GLU A 27 -12.01 7.19 16.87
N LEU A 28 -11.45 6.15 17.51
CA LEU A 28 -10.00 5.92 17.49
C LEU A 28 -9.50 5.79 16.06
N LEU A 29 -10.09 4.88 15.27
CA LEU A 29 -9.64 4.62 13.91
C LEU A 29 -9.90 5.81 12.97
N GLN A 30 -10.99 6.56 13.18
CA GLN A 30 -11.27 7.78 12.42
C GLN A 30 -10.15 8.82 12.55
N GLY A 31 -9.50 8.90 13.71
CA GLY A 31 -8.36 9.80 13.95
C GLY A 31 -7.00 9.23 13.52
N GLN A 32 -6.89 7.94 13.18
CA GLN A 32 -5.61 7.30 12.88
C GLN A 32 -5.46 6.84 11.43
N ALA A 33 -6.53 6.38 10.79
CA ALA A 33 -6.52 5.86 9.42
C ALA A 33 -6.94 6.93 8.40
N SER A 34 -6.51 6.80 7.18
CA SER A 34 -6.79 7.75 6.08
C SER A 34 -8.17 7.61 5.45
N CYS A 35 -8.86 6.47 5.62
CA CYS A 35 -10.23 6.24 5.14
C CYS A 35 -11.28 6.86 6.07
N ASP A 36 -12.49 7.09 5.57
CA ASP A 36 -13.61 7.63 6.34
C ASP A 36 -14.56 6.51 6.83
N PHE A 37 -14.58 6.25 8.14
CA PHE A 37 -15.46 5.28 8.75
C PHE A 37 -16.91 5.80 8.96
N ASN A 38 -17.20 7.06 8.62
CA ASN A 38 -18.58 7.58 8.58
C ASN A 38 -19.31 7.16 7.30
N GLU A 39 -18.57 6.78 6.26
CA GLU A 39 -19.14 6.05 5.14
C GLU A 39 -19.38 4.60 5.59
N GLU A 40 -20.62 4.18 5.71
CA GLU A 40 -20.97 2.81 6.13
C GLU A 40 -20.58 1.79 5.05
N ARG A 41 -19.49 1.07 5.31
CA ARG A 41 -18.94 0.02 4.44
C ARG A 41 -18.49 -1.16 5.28
N ASP A 42 -18.55 -2.35 4.71
CA ASP A 42 -18.02 -3.58 5.34
C ASP A 42 -16.50 -3.72 5.15
N TYR A 43 -15.91 -2.89 4.28
CA TYR A 43 -14.52 -2.97 3.89
C TYR A 43 -13.94 -1.60 3.53
N TYR A 44 -12.71 -1.33 4.00
CA TYR A 44 -11.94 -0.14 3.65
C TYR A 44 -10.51 -0.52 3.28
N ASP A 45 -9.96 0.16 2.28
CA ASP A 45 -8.52 0.28 2.11
C ASP A 45 -8.06 1.55 2.84
N ALA A 46 -6.99 1.47 3.62
CA ALA A 46 -6.50 2.61 4.40
C ALA A 46 -4.98 2.65 4.48
N ILE A 47 -4.46 3.83 4.76
CA ILE A 47 -3.07 4.06 5.11
C ILE A 47 -3.01 4.58 6.55
N PHE A 48 -2.05 4.09 7.32
CA PHE A 48 -1.68 4.63 8.61
C PHE A 48 -0.35 5.37 8.47
N CYS A 49 -0.30 6.59 8.96
CA CYS A 49 0.90 7.43 8.91
C CYS A 49 1.31 7.91 10.31
N ASP A 50 2.56 8.34 10.41
CA ASP A 50 2.98 9.16 11.53
C ASP A 50 2.54 10.62 11.35
N GLU A 51 2.81 11.48 12.35
CA GLU A 51 2.46 12.91 12.32
C GLU A 51 3.21 13.71 11.24
N LYS A 52 4.30 13.18 10.71
CA LYS A 52 5.09 13.77 9.61
C LYS A 52 4.65 13.27 8.23
N GLY A 53 3.60 12.43 8.16
CA GLY A 53 3.05 11.87 6.94
C GLY A 53 3.87 10.75 6.31
N TYR A 54 4.80 10.13 7.06
CA TYR A 54 5.45 8.91 6.64
C TYR A 54 4.53 7.72 6.85
N VAL A 55 4.45 6.85 5.85
CA VAL A 55 3.55 5.69 5.88
C VAL A 55 4.10 4.61 6.81
N ILE A 56 3.33 4.26 7.84
CA ILE A 56 3.61 3.13 8.72
C ILE A 56 3.23 1.84 8.02
N THR A 57 2.01 1.78 7.48
CA THR A 57 1.52 0.65 6.68
C THR A 57 0.29 1.04 5.87
N ASN A 58 0.04 0.31 4.79
CA ASN A 58 -1.26 0.22 4.13
C ASN A 58 -1.99 -1.03 4.67
N SER A 59 -3.30 -1.01 4.64
CA SER A 59 -4.13 -2.06 5.23
C SER A 59 -5.44 -2.27 4.48
N ALA A 60 -5.99 -3.47 4.64
CA ALA A 60 -7.40 -3.76 4.40
C ALA A 60 -8.10 -3.82 5.77
N ILE A 61 -9.20 -3.12 5.93
CA ILE A 61 -9.96 -3.07 7.18
C ILE A 61 -11.35 -3.65 6.93
N PHE A 62 -11.72 -4.64 7.71
CA PHE A 62 -13.03 -5.29 7.67
C PHE A 62 -13.84 -4.87 8.88
N VAL A 63 -15.12 -4.64 8.68
CA VAL A 63 -16.09 -4.37 9.75
C VAL A 63 -16.81 -5.67 10.08
N ASP A 64 -16.75 -6.04 11.35
CA ASP A 64 -17.43 -7.20 11.93
C ASP A 64 -17.90 -6.78 13.33
N ASP A 65 -17.76 -7.59 14.34
CA ASP A 65 -17.88 -7.16 15.76
C ASP A 65 -16.66 -6.29 16.13
N GLY A 66 -16.65 -5.04 15.65
CA GLY A 66 -15.51 -4.10 15.65
C GLY A 66 -14.80 -4.01 14.31
N TYR A 67 -13.46 -3.86 14.33
CA TYR A 67 -12.64 -3.69 13.13
C TYR A 67 -11.49 -4.68 13.10
N LEU A 68 -11.29 -5.33 11.96
CA LEU A 68 -10.15 -6.21 11.67
C LEU A 68 -9.23 -5.55 10.66
N ILE A 69 -8.04 -5.14 11.09
CA ILE A 69 -7.04 -4.45 10.27
C ILE A 69 -6.02 -5.48 9.80
N VAL A 70 -6.03 -5.81 8.53
CA VAL A 70 -5.12 -6.79 7.91
C VAL A 70 -3.88 -6.10 7.39
N VAL A 71 -2.72 -6.50 7.91
CA VAL A 71 -1.39 -5.97 7.56
C VAL A 71 -0.38 -7.10 7.46
N ARG A 72 0.80 -6.82 6.90
CA ARG A 72 1.93 -7.77 6.98
C ARG A 72 2.31 -8.03 8.42
N ASP A 73 2.72 -9.26 8.72
CA ASP A 73 3.21 -9.67 10.05
C ASP A 73 4.32 -8.74 10.56
N GLU A 74 5.27 -8.41 9.69
CA GLU A 74 6.45 -7.60 9.98
C GLU A 74 6.11 -6.22 10.57
N VAL A 75 4.99 -5.62 10.16
CA VAL A 75 4.56 -4.27 10.59
C VAL A 75 3.39 -4.32 11.58
N GLY A 76 2.84 -5.50 11.84
CA GLY A 76 1.67 -5.69 12.71
C GLY A 76 1.91 -5.15 14.13
N LEU A 77 3.05 -5.51 14.75
CA LEU A 77 3.40 -5.03 16.08
C LEU A 77 3.63 -3.52 16.11
N THR A 78 4.27 -2.97 15.08
CA THR A 78 4.52 -1.53 14.94
C THR A 78 3.18 -0.77 14.90
N LEU A 79 2.25 -1.17 14.03
CA LEU A 79 0.93 -0.54 13.96
C LEU A 79 0.15 -0.67 15.27
N MET A 80 0.15 -1.86 15.86
CA MET A 80 -0.54 -2.10 17.14
C MET A 80 -0.02 -1.19 18.24
N ASN A 81 1.30 -1.01 18.35
CA ASN A 81 1.92 -0.13 19.34
C ASN A 81 1.58 1.35 19.06
N GLU A 82 1.55 1.77 17.80
CA GLU A 82 1.13 3.12 17.42
C GLU A 82 -0.33 3.38 17.82
N LEU A 83 -1.25 2.46 17.52
CA LEU A 83 -2.66 2.58 17.92
C LEU A 83 -2.84 2.59 19.45
N LYS A 84 -2.09 1.77 20.18
CA LYS A 84 -2.13 1.72 21.65
C LYS A 84 -1.70 3.02 22.33
N LYS A 85 -0.88 3.86 21.70
CA LYS A 85 -0.56 5.19 22.25
C LYS A 85 -1.79 6.06 22.44
N PHE A 86 -2.75 5.93 21.53
CA PHE A 86 -3.98 6.73 21.51
C PHE A 86 -5.16 6.02 22.18
N SER A 87 -5.16 4.68 22.25
CA SER A 87 -6.26 3.90 22.82
C SER A 87 -6.57 4.23 24.28
N LYS A 88 -5.63 4.84 25.01
CA LYS A 88 -5.83 5.31 26.39
C LYS A 88 -6.97 6.33 26.55
N PHE A 89 -7.33 7.00 25.45
CA PHE A 89 -8.36 8.04 25.41
C PHE A 89 -9.70 7.50 24.89
N PHE A 90 -9.74 6.22 24.54
CA PHE A 90 -10.89 5.55 23.94
C PHE A 90 -11.18 4.25 24.66
N ASP A 91 -12.45 3.95 24.85
CA ASP A 91 -12.88 2.66 25.39
C ASP A 91 -12.80 1.59 24.28
N CYS A 92 -11.59 1.06 24.10
CA CYS A 92 -11.35 0.00 23.12
C CYS A 92 -10.19 -0.92 23.48
N VAL A 93 -10.26 -2.15 23.00
CA VAL A 93 -9.24 -3.20 23.15
C VAL A 93 -8.58 -3.44 21.78
N ILE A 94 -7.25 -3.55 21.77
CA ILE A 94 -6.46 -3.79 20.56
C ILE A 94 -5.64 -5.06 20.74
N GLU A 95 -5.90 -6.05 19.89
CA GLU A 95 -5.27 -7.36 19.95
C GLU A 95 -4.80 -7.81 18.56
N SER A 96 -3.78 -8.66 18.51
CA SER A 96 -3.31 -9.27 17.25
C SER A 96 -3.79 -10.71 17.17
N ASN A 97 -4.34 -11.10 16.03
CA ASN A 97 -4.90 -12.41 15.79
C ASN A 97 -4.35 -13.00 14.48
N LYS A 98 -3.97 -14.27 14.53
CA LYS A 98 -3.69 -15.05 13.32
C LYS A 98 -4.99 -15.66 12.82
N ILE A 99 -5.47 -15.15 11.70
CA ILE A 99 -6.64 -15.66 11.01
C ILE A 99 -6.26 -16.00 9.57
N PRO A 100 -6.98 -16.92 8.92
CA PRO A 100 -6.75 -17.20 7.51
C PRO A 100 -7.06 -15.97 6.64
N ILE A 101 -6.10 -15.60 5.78
CA ILE A 101 -6.19 -14.46 4.87
C ILE A 101 -5.80 -14.95 3.48
N TYR A 102 -6.52 -14.49 2.47
CA TYR A 102 -6.18 -14.73 1.06
C TYR A 102 -6.32 -13.45 0.26
N GLY A 103 -5.64 -13.40 -0.89
CA GLY A 103 -5.74 -12.32 -1.85
C GLY A 103 -6.51 -12.74 -3.09
N GLU A 104 -7.19 -11.81 -3.71
CA GLU A 104 -7.77 -11.97 -5.05
C GLU A 104 -7.31 -10.84 -5.97
N GLU A 105 -7.01 -11.22 -7.22
CA GLU A 105 -6.82 -10.28 -8.31
C GLU A 105 -7.88 -10.52 -9.37
N LYS A 106 -8.59 -9.47 -9.72
CA LYS A 106 -9.57 -9.48 -10.80
C LYS A 106 -9.43 -8.20 -11.62
N ASN A 107 -9.10 -8.35 -12.92
CA ASN A 107 -8.93 -7.21 -13.83
C ASN A 107 -7.94 -6.16 -13.29
N GLY A 108 -6.79 -6.57 -12.76
CA GLY A 108 -5.77 -5.71 -12.16
C GLY A 108 -6.15 -5.11 -10.79
N LYS A 109 -7.33 -5.40 -10.26
CA LYS A 109 -7.74 -4.96 -8.92
C LYS A 109 -7.40 -6.03 -7.90
N LEU A 110 -6.58 -5.66 -6.94
CA LEU A 110 -6.15 -6.50 -5.82
C LEU A 110 -7.00 -6.22 -4.58
N LYS A 111 -7.46 -7.29 -3.92
CA LYS A 111 -8.23 -7.23 -2.68
C LYS A 111 -7.78 -8.32 -1.72
N LYS A 112 -7.58 -7.97 -0.44
CA LYS A 112 -7.39 -8.94 0.65
C LYS A 112 -8.75 -9.37 1.17
N LEU A 113 -8.87 -10.63 1.58
CA LEU A 113 -10.11 -11.24 2.07
C LEU A 113 -9.80 -12.15 3.26
N ILE A 114 -10.75 -12.28 4.16
CA ILE A 114 -10.67 -13.15 5.35
C ILE A 114 -11.37 -14.48 5.06
N GLY A 115 -10.77 -15.56 5.49
CA GLY A 115 -11.32 -16.90 5.39
C GLY A 115 -10.37 -17.94 4.80
N ASN A 116 -10.79 -19.19 4.88
CA ASN A 116 -10.08 -20.31 4.28
C ASN A 116 -10.52 -20.46 2.83
N LYS A 117 -9.58 -20.27 1.92
CA LYS A 117 -9.76 -20.56 0.50
C LYS A 117 -8.56 -21.34 -0.02
N ASN A 118 -8.80 -22.37 -0.78
CA ASN A 118 -7.73 -23.10 -1.45
C ASN A 118 -7.28 -22.29 -2.67
N CYS A 119 -6.12 -21.65 -2.58
CA CYS A 119 -5.53 -20.83 -3.62
C CYS A 119 -4.35 -21.55 -4.26
N ASN A 120 -4.20 -21.40 -5.56
CA ASN A 120 -3.12 -22.00 -6.35
C ASN A 120 -1.84 -21.14 -6.39
N LEU A 121 -1.92 -19.88 -5.95
CA LEU A 121 -0.81 -18.95 -5.87
C LEU A 121 -0.45 -18.66 -4.40
N ASP A 122 0.80 -18.31 -4.15
CA ASP A 122 1.32 -18.07 -2.80
C ASP A 122 1.53 -16.57 -2.50
N SER A 123 2.11 -16.28 -1.34
CA SER A 123 2.42 -14.90 -0.92
C SER A 123 3.46 -14.23 -1.80
N GLU A 124 4.37 -14.98 -2.43
CA GLU A 124 5.37 -14.40 -3.34
C GLU A 124 4.73 -13.95 -4.65
N ASP A 125 3.77 -14.74 -5.18
CA ASP A 125 2.97 -14.34 -6.34
C ASP A 125 2.15 -13.08 -6.04
N TRP A 126 1.60 -12.97 -4.82
CA TRP A 126 0.90 -11.77 -4.37
C TRP A 126 1.82 -10.55 -4.35
N ASP A 127 3.04 -10.69 -3.84
CA ASP A 127 4.00 -9.58 -3.78
C ASP A 127 4.37 -9.09 -5.18
N ILE A 128 4.52 -10.01 -6.15
CA ILE A 128 4.73 -9.66 -7.56
C ILE A 128 3.50 -8.93 -8.12
N ALA A 129 2.30 -9.47 -7.91
CA ALA A 129 1.06 -8.83 -8.38
C ALA A 129 0.88 -7.43 -7.79
N CYS A 130 1.15 -7.25 -6.50
CA CYS A 130 1.13 -5.95 -5.82
C CYS A 130 2.17 -4.98 -6.39
N MET A 131 3.38 -5.44 -6.67
CA MET A 131 4.44 -4.62 -7.27
C MET A 131 4.03 -4.11 -8.65
N LEU A 132 3.54 -5.00 -9.51
CA LEU A 132 3.12 -4.67 -10.87
C LEU A 132 1.89 -3.76 -10.93
N ASN A 133 1.02 -3.81 -9.92
CA ASN A 133 -0.18 -2.97 -9.82
C ASN A 133 0.03 -1.73 -8.93
N LEU A 134 1.27 -1.37 -8.55
CA LEU A 134 1.61 -0.23 -7.69
C LEU A 134 0.79 -0.18 -6.38
N SER A 135 0.52 -1.35 -5.82
CA SER A 135 -0.24 -1.50 -4.57
C SER A 135 0.44 -2.45 -3.58
N PHE A 136 1.77 -2.47 -3.60
CA PHE A 136 2.57 -3.32 -2.72
C PHE A 136 2.38 -2.98 -1.24
N ASP A 137 2.44 -4.00 -0.40
CA ASP A 137 2.28 -3.84 1.03
C ASP A 137 3.59 -3.40 1.68
N ILE A 138 3.48 -2.45 2.61
CA ILE A 138 4.61 -1.95 3.39
C ILE A 138 5.18 -3.08 4.25
N ASN A 139 6.49 -3.29 4.14
CA ASN A 139 7.26 -4.18 4.98
C ASN A 139 8.02 -3.40 6.07
N GLU A 140 8.69 -4.10 6.98
CA GLU A 140 9.43 -3.50 8.09
C GLU A 140 10.48 -2.48 7.63
N LYS A 141 11.18 -2.74 6.52
CA LYS A 141 12.24 -1.87 5.99
C LYS A 141 11.71 -0.58 5.36
N MET A 142 10.42 -0.54 5.03
CA MET A 142 9.77 0.60 4.38
C MET A 142 8.94 1.43 5.36
N SER A 143 8.50 0.81 6.46
CA SER A 143 7.65 1.45 7.46
C SER A 143 8.30 2.70 8.06
N GLY A 144 7.60 3.84 8.01
CA GLY A 144 8.08 5.12 8.53
C GLY A 144 9.14 5.82 7.67
N ILE A 145 9.44 5.34 6.45
CA ILE A 145 10.53 5.88 5.61
C ILE A 145 10.00 6.68 4.42
N TYR A 146 8.88 6.28 3.83
CA TYR A 146 8.37 6.89 2.61
C TYR A 146 7.04 7.61 2.85
N ARG A 147 6.82 8.67 2.06
CA ARG A 147 5.53 9.33 1.99
C ARG A 147 4.65 8.67 0.92
N VAL A 148 3.35 8.85 1.02
CA VAL A 148 2.38 8.19 0.15
C VAL A 148 2.61 8.45 -1.34
N ASN A 149 3.04 9.67 -1.71
CA ASN A 149 3.33 10.04 -3.09
C ASN A 149 4.57 9.37 -3.68
N GLU A 150 5.51 8.91 -2.83
CA GLU A 150 6.71 8.19 -3.28
C GLU A 150 6.41 6.71 -3.57
N LEU A 151 5.28 6.19 -3.05
CA LEU A 151 4.90 4.79 -3.16
C LEU A 151 4.10 4.47 -4.44
N GLY A 152 3.52 5.47 -5.09
CA GLY A 152 2.76 5.30 -6.32
C GLY A 152 1.35 4.74 -6.14
N TYR A 153 0.83 4.75 -4.93
CA TYR A 153 -0.53 4.28 -4.66
C TYR A 153 -1.58 5.14 -5.35
N SER A 154 -2.67 4.51 -5.79
CA SER A 154 -3.89 5.24 -6.16
C SER A 154 -4.48 5.88 -4.90
N LEU A 155 -4.33 7.21 -4.76
CA LEU A 155 -4.70 7.92 -3.54
C LEU A 155 -6.19 7.82 -3.25
N ASP A 156 -7.03 7.88 -4.30
CA ASP A 156 -8.49 7.78 -4.18
C ASP A 156 -8.97 6.45 -3.57
N LYS A 157 -8.14 5.40 -3.68
CA LYS A 157 -8.43 4.10 -3.06
C LYS A 157 -8.26 4.15 -1.55
N TYR A 158 -7.27 4.88 -1.05
CA TYR A 158 -6.81 4.81 0.34
C TYR A 158 -7.17 6.02 1.18
N ILE A 159 -7.41 7.18 0.57
CA ILE A 159 -7.50 8.46 1.27
C ILE A 159 -8.86 9.11 1.04
N SER A 160 -9.54 9.43 2.13
CA SER A 160 -10.68 10.35 2.11
C SER A 160 -10.19 11.76 2.42
N TYR A 161 -10.45 12.71 1.52
CA TYR A 161 -10.10 14.12 1.70
C TYR A 161 -11.20 14.92 2.38
N GLU A 162 -12.41 14.38 2.43
CA GLU A 162 -13.61 15.06 2.99
C GLU A 162 -13.85 14.72 4.46
N LYS A 163 -13.13 13.74 5.01
CA LYS A 163 -13.22 13.36 6.42
C LYS A 163 -12.56 14.39 7.35
N GLY A 164 -12.90 14.31 8.64
CA GLY A 164 -12.22 15.06 9.71
C GLY A 164 -10.74 14.70 9.86
N CYS A 165 -10.03 15.41 10.72
CA CYS A 165 -8.58 15.26 10.90
C CYS A 165 -8.18 13.83 11.26
N TYR A 166 -7.11 13.37 10.65
CA TYR A 166 -6.41 12.13 11.00
C TYR A 166 -4.89 12.33 10.97
N ARG A 167 -4.17 11.43 11.59
CA ARG A 167 -2.72 11.53 11.76
C ARG A 167 -2.00 11.55 10.42
N GLY A 168 -1.18 12.58 10.18
CA GLY A 168 -0.44 12.80 8.94
C GLY A 168 -1.22 13.50 7.81
N GLN A 169 -2.52 13.78 7.99
CA GLN A 169 -3.38 14.37 6.96
C GLN A 169 -2.83 15.66 6.36
N GLU A 170 -2.33 16.59 7.19
CA GLU A 170 -1.83 17.89 6.71
C GLU A 170 -0.75 17.72 5.65
N ILE A 171 0.21 16.84 5.90
CA ILE A 171 1.31 16.56 4.98
C ILE A 171 0.81 15.86 3.71
N ILE A 172 -0.10 14.90 3.85
CA ILE A 172 -0.71 14.18 2.71
C ILE A 172 -1.47 15.17 1.82
N ALA A 173 -2.35 15.99 2.39
CA ALA A 173 -3.11 17.00 1.66
C ALA A 173 -2.18 18.03 0.97
N ARG A 174 -1.15 18.49 1.66
CA ARG A 174 -0.16 19.41 1.09
C ARG A 174 0.56 18.79 -0.10
N LEU A 175 0.99 17.54 0.00
CA LEU A 175 1.65 16.84 -1.11
C LEU A 175 0.72 16.62 -2.30
N THR A 176 -0.56 16.36 -2.05
CA THR A 176 -1.54 16.13 -3.10
C THR A 176 -1.92 17.43 -3.83
N TYR A 177 -2.21 18.50 -3.09
CA TYR A 177 -2.74 19.76 -3.67
C TYR A 177 -1.65 20.75 -4.07
N LEU A 178 -0.52 20.79 -3.37
CA LEU A 178 0.57 21.75 -3.59
C LEU A 178 1.82 21.10 -4.16
N GLY A 179 1.93 19.78 -4.13
CA GLY A 179 3.06 19.03 -4.69
C GLY A 179 3.09 19.19 -6.20
N LYS A 180 4.25 19.57 -6.77
CA LYS A 180 4.45 19.47 -8.21
C LYS A 180 4.38 17.98 -8.57
N LYS A 181 3.43 17.60 -9.42
CA LYS A 181 3.28 16.23 -9.95
C LYS A 181 4.38 15.90 -10.99
N THR A 182 5.63 16.25 -10.67
CA THR A 182 6.78 16.09 -11.58
C THR A 182 7.45 14.74 -11.46
N LYS A 183 7.08 13.94 -10.45
CA LYS A 183 7.68 12.63 -10.22
C LYS A 183 6.60 11.57 -10.19
N LYS A 184 6.90 10.45 -10.80
CA LYS A 184 6.01 9.28 -10.92
C LYS A 184 6.77 8.02 -10.52
N VAL A 185 6.03 6.96 -10.34
CA VAL A 185 6.56 5.65 -9.99
C VAL A 185 6.68 4.79 -11.24
N VAL A 186 7.79 4.08 -11.35
CA VAL A 186 8.04 3.07 -12.39
C VAL A 186 8.59 1.79 -11.78
N VAL A 187 8.23 0.65 -12.36
CA VAL A 187 8.73 -0.66 -11.97
C VAL A 187 9.45 -1.29 -13.15
N PHE A 188 10.64 -1.83 -12.90
CA PHE A 188 11.43 -2.59 -13.88
C PHE A 188 11.49 -4.07 -13.47
N ASP A 189 11.59 -4.95 -14.45
CA ASP A 189 11.73 -6.41 -14.30
C ASP A 189 13.18 -6.86 -14.06
N ARG A 190 14.00 -5.97 -13.52
CA ARG A 190 15.37 -6.20 -13.07
C ARG A 190 15.69 -5.39 -11.84
N ASN A 191 16.68 -5.84 -11.08
CA ASN A 191 17.14 -5.13 -9.88
C ASN A 191 18.18 -4.06 -10.25
N TYR A 192 17.75 -2.98 -10.88
CA TYR A 192 18.63 -1.85 -11.13
C TYR A 192 19.00 -1.17 -9.79
N GLN A 193 20.24 -0.69 -9.68
CA GLN A 193 20.68 0.07 -8.50
C GLN A 193 20.41 1.56 -8.69
N GLU A 194 20.53 2.07 -9.90
CA GLU A 194 20.24 3.44 -10.27
C GLU A 194 19.71 3.49 -11.70
N ILE A 195 18.94 4.53 -12.00
CA ILE A 195 18.47 4.85 -13.34
C ILE A 195 18.87 6.28 -13.72
N ARG A 196 19.18 6.46 -14.99
CA ARG A 196 19.72 7.70 -15.53
C ARG A 196 18.91 8.16 -16.74
N ASN A 197 19.02 9.44 -17.09
CA ASN A 197 18.47 9.96 -18.35
C ASN A 197 19.52 9.85 -19.49
N SER A 198 19.17 10.36 -20.67
CA SER A 198 20.06 10.38 -21.85
C SER A 198 21.33 11.22 -21.65
N GLU A 199 21.35 12.14 -20.68
CA GLU A 199 22.52 12.96 -20.32
C GLU A 199 23.37 12.31 -19.21
N ASN A 200 23.09 11.05 -18.90
CA ASN A 200 23.77 10.28 -17.85
C ASN A 200 23.59 10.81 -16.41
N ARG A 201 22.56 11.61 -16.16
CA ARG A 201 22.20 12.08 -14.81
C ARG A 201 21.28 11.07 -14.11
N ILE A 202 21.47 10.85 -12.82
CA ILE A 202 20.55 10.04 -12.01
C ILE A 202 19.23 10.79 -11.89
N ILE A 203 18.11 10.14 -12.26
CA ILE A 203 16.78 10.75 -12.37
C ILE A 203 15.76 10.15 -11.41
N GLY A 204 16.15 9.22 -10.55
CA GLY A 204 15.20 8.56 -9.69
C GLY A 204 15.79 8.05 -8.38
N LYS A 205 14.90 7.95 -7.38
CA LYS A 205 15.17 7.34 -6.08
C LYS A 205 14.62 5.92 -6.09
N LYS A 206 15.47 4.94 -5.84
CA LYS A 206 15.03 3.56 -5.62
C LYS A 206 14.26 3.47 -4.31
N ILE A 207 13.06 2.93 -4.37
CA ILE A 207 12.16 2.78 -3.24
C ILE A 207 12.26 1.36 -2.67
N TYR A 208 12.10 0.37 -3.56
CA TYR A 208 12.04 -1.02 -3.15
C TYR A 208 12.61 -1.94 -4.24
N SER A 209 13.07 -3.12 -3.83
CA SER A 209 13.40 -4.23 -4.73
C SER A 209 12.75 -5.50 -4.24
N LEU A 210 12.23 -6.27 -5.15
CA LEU A 210 11.67 -7.58 -4.89
C LEU A 210 12.44 -8.62 -5.72
N THR A 211 12.97 -9.63 -5.04
CA THR A 211 13.49 -10.85 -5.68
C THR A 211 12.58 -11.99 -5.28
N SER A 212 11.91 -12.57 -6.26
CA SER A 212 10.97 -13.66 -6.04
C SER A 212 10.90 -14.58 -7.26
N LYS A 213 10.86 -15.89 -7.04
CA LYS A 213 10.73 -16.92 -8.08
C LYS A 213 11.72 -16.75 -9.26
N ASN A 214 12.98 -16.44 -8.93
CA ASN A 214 14.05 -16.17 -9.91
C ASN A 214 13.81 -14.95 -10.81
N LYS A 215 12.96 -14.03 -10.38
CA LYS A 215 12.75 -12.73 -11.02
C LYS A 215 13.09 -11.62 -10.07
N ASP A 216 13.70 -10.60 -10.61
CA ASP A 216 14.04 -9.38 -9.89
C ASP A 216 13.18 -8.23 -10.37
N TYR A 217 12.72 -7.42 -9.43
CA TYR A 217 12.00 -6.19 -9.73
C TYR A 217 12.63 -5.04 -8.98
N SER A 218 12.58 -3.86 -9.55
CA SER A 218 12.97 -2.62 -8.86
C SER A 218 11.96 -1.51 -9.10
N HIS A 219 11.62 -0.83 -8.04
CA HIS A 219 10.65 0.23 -7.96
C HIS A 219 11.38 1.56 -7.74
N PHE A 220 11.13 2.54 -8.62
CA PHE A 220 11.75 3.85 -8.58
C PHE A 220 10.71 4.97 -8.60
N PHE A 221 11.02 6.05 -7.88
CA PHE A 221 10.31 7.32 -7.95
C PHE A 221 11.13 8.29 -8.79
N VAL A 222 10.64 8.62 -9.97
CA VAL A 222 11.41 9.24 -11.06
C VAL A 222 10.82 10.58 -11.52
N GLU A 223 11.66 11.41 -12.11
CA GLU A 223 11.29 12.73 -12.63
C GLU A 223 11.37 12.86 -14.17
N ASP A 224 11.70 11.76 -14.86
CA ASP A 224 11.86 11.73 -16.32
C ASP A 224 11.17 10.48 -16.88
N THR A 225 10.89 10.46 -18.17
CA THR A 225 10.24 9.36 -18.91
C THR A 225 11.21 8.55 -19.77
N ASN A 226 12.49 8.97 -19.88
CA ASN A 226 13.53 8.27 -20.64
C ASN A 226 14.54 7.63 -19.67
N TYR A 227 14.58 6.31 -19.64
CA TYR A 227 15.32 5.55 -18.65
C TYR A 227 16.50 4.83 -19.27
N PHE A 228 17.68 4.95 -18.65
CA PHE A 228 18.91 4.28 -19.04
C PHE A 228 19.58 3.64 -17.82
N SER A 229 20.23 2.50 -18.04
CA SER A 229 21.14 1.85 -17.10
C SER A 229 22.35 1.34 -17.87
N GLU A 230 23.55 1.58 -17.34
CA GLU A 230 24.82 1.20 -17.99
C GLU A 230 24.90 1.63 -19.47
N GLY A 231 24.40 2.83 -19.79
CA GLY A 231 24.36 3.38 -21.15
C GLY A 231 23.33 2.77 -22.10
N LYS A 232 22.51 1.82 -21.65
CA LYS A 232 21.44 1.21 -22.44
C LYS A 232 20.08 1.75 -22.03
N ARG A 233 19.22 2.00 -23.02
CA ARG A 233 17.82 2.34 -22.76
C ARG A 233 17.09 1.15 -22.15
N ILE A 234 16.34 1.40 -21.08
CA ILE A 234 15.53 0.40 -20.38
C ILE A 234 14.04 0.82 -20.41
N ILE A 235 13.15 -0.17 -20.35
CA ILE A 235 11.71 0.03 -20.42
C ILE A 235 11.10 -0.51 -19.12
N PRO A 236 10.26 0.26 -18.42
CA PRO A 236 9.55 -0.23 -17.24
C PRO A 236 8.45 -1.23 -17.63
N VAL A 237 8.20 -2.19 -16.77
CA VAL A 237 7.06 -3.12 -16.88
C VAL A 237 5.77 -2.52 -16.32
N THR A 238 5.89 -1.52 -15.43
CA THR A 238 4.78 -0.70 -14.96
C THR A 238 5.23 0.74 -14.89
N ASN A 239 4.40 1.63 -15.41
CA ASN A 239 4.71 3.04 -15.53
C ASN A 239 3.49 3.89 -15.15
N GLN A 240 3.58 4.65 -14.06
CA GLN A 240 2.49 5.52 -13.61
C GLN A 240 2.20 6.67 -14.58
N TRP A 241 3.17 7.06 -15.42
CA TRP A 241 2.94 8.06 -16.47
C TRP A 241 1.87 7.62 -17.47
N ASP A 242 1.83 6.31 -17.79
CA ASP A 242 0.87 5.75 -18.75
C ASP A 242 -0.56 5.63 -18.18
N GLN A 243 -0.70 5.80 -16.85
CA GLN A 243 -1.98 5.72 -16.15
C GLN A 243 -2.61 7.09 -15.88
N ASP A 244 -1.94 8.19 -16.23
CA ASP A 244 -2.42 9.54 -16.01
C ASP A 244 -3.25 10.01 -17.22
N PRO A 245 -4.59 10.18 -17.10
CA PRO A 245 -5.46 10.57 -18.22
C PRO A 245 -5.23 12.02 -18.67
N ASN A 246 -4.37 12.80 -17.99
CA ASN A 246 -4.09 14.20 -18.30
C ASN A 246 -2.71 14.39 -19.00
N LEU A 247 -2.06 13.32 -19.41
CA LEU A 247 -0.90 13.29 -20.30
C LEU A 247 -1.33 12.69 -21.63
#